data_06d49bec6d581b91f75079e75f323b05
#
_entry.id   06d49bec6d581b91f75079e75f323b05
#
_cell.length_a   1.000
_cell.length_b   1.000
_cell.length_c   1.000
_cell.angle_alpha   90.00
_cell.angle_beta   90.00
_cell.angle_gamma   90.00
#
_symmetry.space_group_name_H-M   'P 1'
#
loop_
_entity.id
_entity.type
_entity.pdbx_description
1 polymer ?
#
loop_
_entity_poly.entity_id
_entity_poly.type
_entity_poly.pdbx_seq_one_letter_code
_entity_poly.pdbx_strand_id
1 'polypeptide(L)' 'MKAKIYISYKEGILDPQGKTIGDALDSIGIKKIDSVRMGKYIEMEFNGVSKDEASKITDESCRKLLANPNTETYKFELEE' A
#
# COMPACT_ATOMS: atom_id res chain seq x y z
N MET A 1 -5.85 -12.95 14.36
CA MET A 1 -5.96 -11.53 13.95
C MET A 1 -5.02 -11.23 12.80
N LYS A 2 -5.46 -10.45 11.86
CA LYS A 2 -4.72 -10.13 10.65
C LYS A 2 -4.63 -8.63 10.46
N ALA A 3 -3.45 -8.13 10.13
CA ALA A 3 -3.28 -6.74 9.71
C ALA A 3 -3.22 -6.70 8.19
N LYS A 4 -4.07 -5.88 7.59
CA LYS A 4 -4.10 -5.63 6.15
C LYS A 4 -3.50 -4.26 5.92
N ILE A 5 -2.36 -4.21 5.23
CA ILE A 5 -1.56 -3.01 5.07
C ILE A 5 -1.55 -2.60 3.60
N TYR A 6 -1.89 -1.34 3.36
CA TYR A 6 -1.91 -0.76 2.02
C TYR A 6 -0.85 0.33 1.94
N ILE A 7 0.08 0.19 1.02
CA ILE A 7 1.19 1.11 0.84
C ILE A 7 1.12 1.69 -0.57
N SER A 8 1.18 3.01 -0.68
CA SER A 8 1.12 3.69 -1.97
C SER A 8 2.09 4.86 -1.98
N TYR A 9 2.41 5.36 -3.17
CA TYR A 9 3.24 6.57 -3.29
C TYR A 9 2.47 7.78 -2.79
N LYS A 10 3.21 8.71 -2.18
CA LYS A 10 2.66 10.00 -1.79
C LYS A 10 2.23 10.77 -3.03
N GLU A 11 1.28 11.68 -2.87
CA GLU A 11 0.89 12.56 -3.95
C GLU A 11 2.10 13.38 -4.42
N GLY A 12 2.18 13.61 -5.72
CA GLY A 12 3.29 14.35 -6.31
C GLY A 12 4.54 13.52 -6.58
N ILE A 13 4.58 12.29 -6.10
CA ILE A 13 5.69 11.38 -6.38
C ILE A 13 5.37 10.59 -7.65
N LEU A 14 6.34 10.51 -8.55
CA LEU A 14 6.19 9.76 -9.79
C LEU A 14 6.02 8.27 -9.49
N ASP A 15 5.00 7.67 -10.11
CA ASP A 15 4.75 6.24 -10.06
C ASP A 15 5.02 5.65 -11.44
N PRO A 16 6.26 5.20 -11.70
CA PRO A 16 6.62 4.70 -13.04
C PRO A 16 5.87 3.45 -13.45
N GLN A 17 5.51 2.58 -12.48
CA GLN A 17 4.75 1.36 -12.79
C GLN A 17 3.31 1.70 -13.17
N GLY A 18 2.67 2.60 -12.43
CA GLY A 18 1.32 3.04 -12.73
C GLY A 18 1.24 3.70 -14.09
N LYS A 19 2.21 4.54 -14.42
CA LYS A 19 2.27 5.19 -15.73
C LYS A 19 2.41 4.17 -16.85
N THR A 20 3.29 3.19 -16.70
CA THR A 20 3.48 2.14 -17.68
C THR A 20 2.20 1.33 -17.90
N ILE A 21 1.50 1.00 -16.82
CA ILE A 21 0.23 0.28 -16.90
C ILE A 21 -0.80 1.10 -17.64
N GLY A 22 -0.91 2.38 -17.30
CA GLY A 22 -1.85 3.28 -17.98
C GLY A 22 -1.59 3.39 -19.47
N ASP A 23 -0.33 3.53 -19.86
CA ASP A 23 0.06 3.60 -21.25
C ASP A 23 -0.27 2.29 -22.00
N ALA A 24 -0.02 1.16 -21.35
CA ALA A 24 -0.33 -0.16 -21.94
C ALA A 24 -1.83 -0.35 -22.12
N LEU A 25 -2.63 0.06 -21.15
CA LEU A 25 -4.08 -0.02 -21.25
C LEU A 25 -4.60 0.84 -22.40
N ASP A 26 -4.07 2.05 -22.54
CA ASP A 26 -4.44 2.92 -23.63
C ASP A 26 -4.09 2.30 -24.98
N SER A 27 -2.93 1.66 -25.09
CA SER A 27 -2.49 1.06 -26.36
C SER A 27 -3.31 -0.15 -26.79
N ILE A 28 -3.98 -0.81 -25.86
CA ILE A 28 -4.87 -1.94 -26.19
C ILE A 28 -6.34 -1.52 -26.30
N GLY A 29 -6.61 -0.22 -26.31
CA GLY A 29 -7.94 0.31 -26.60
C GLY A 29 -8.81 0.58 -25.36
N ILE A 30 -8.27 0.46 -24.16
CA ILE A 30 -9.00 0.78 -22.94
C ILE A 30 -8.79 2.27 -22.65
N LYS A 31 -9.81 3.05 -22.91
CA LYS A 31 -9.75 4.51 -22.85
C LYS A 31 -10.47 5.07 -21.63
N LYS A 32 -10.35 6.39 -21.44
CA LYS A 32 -11.05 7.13 -20.38
C LYS A 32 -10.56 6.83 -18.97
N ILE A 33 -9.29 6.43 -18.86
CA ILE A 33 -8.65 6.24 -17.56
C ILE A 33 -7.81 7.48 -17.31
N ASP A 34 -8.11 8.21 -16.24
CA ASP A 34 -7.38 9.43 -15.90
C ASP A 34 -6.00 9.14 -15.35
N SER A 35 -5.91 8.13 -14.49
CA SER A 35 -4.62 7.75 -13.92
C SER A 35 -4.65 6.32 -13.42
N VAL A 36 -3.47 5.73 -13.33
CA VAL A 36 -3.28 4.40 -12.74
C VAL A 36 -2.19 4.51 -11.70
N ARG A 37 -2.42 3.94 -10.54
CA ARG A 37 -1.45 3.94 -9.45
C ARG A 37 -1.19 2.51 -9.01
N MET A 38 0.09 2.20 -8.79
CA MET A 38 0.51 0.93 -8.21
C MET A 38 0.77 1.12 -6.73
N GLY A 39 0.51 0.09 -5.97
CA GLY A 39 0.82 0.07 -4.57
C GLY A 39 1.13 -1.34 -4.12
N LYS A 40 1.40 -1.48 -2.84
CA LYS A 40 1.67 -2.79 -2.23
C LYS A 40 0.57 -3.12 -1.24
N TYR A 41 0.25 -4.39 -1.18
CA TYR A 41 -0.67 -4.91 -0.18
C TYR A 41 0.06 -6.00 0.59
N ILE A 42 0.11 -5.86 1.92
CA ILE A 42 0.83 -6.78 2.79
C ILE A 42 -0.12 -7.26 3.89
N GLU A 43 -0.09 -8.54 4.18
CA GLU A 43 -0.83 -9.11 5.30
C GLU A 43 0.14 -9.63 6.34
N MET A 44 -0.14 -9.31 7.60
CA MET A 44 0.58 -9.88 8.73
C MET A 44 -0.41 -10.55 9.66
N GLU A 45 -0.11 -11.76 10.06
CA GLU A 45 -0.96 -12.49 10.98
C GLU A 45 -0.36 -12.48 12.38
N PHE A 46 -1.24 -12.34 13.37
CA PHE A 46 -0.85 -12.30 14.77
C PHE A 46 -1.54 -13.41 15.53
N ASN A 47 -0.85 -13.96 16.50
CA ASN A 47 -1.39 -14.97 17.39
C ASN A 47 -0.99 -14.62 18.82
N GLY A 48 -1.98 -14.56 19.70
CA GLY A 48 -1.72 -14.33 21.11
C GLY A 48 -1.42 -12.90 21.51
N VAL A 49 -1.80 -11.92 20.68
CA VAL A 49 -1.62 -10.50 21.02
C VAL A 49 -2.95 -9.79 21.02
N SER A 50 -3.04 -8.70 21.80
CA SER A 50 -4.23 -7.87 21.82
C SER A 50 -4.30 -7.00 20.56
N LYS A 51 -5.47 -6.43 20.31
CA LYS A 51 -5.66 -5.53 19.20
C LYS A 51 -4.75 -4.31 19.30
N ASP A 52 -4.61 -3.75 20.50
CA ASP A 52 -3.74 -2.60 20.73
C ASP A 52 -2.28 -2.94 20.45
N GLU A 53 -1.84 -4.09 20.88
CA GLU A 53 -0.48 -4.55 20.64
C GLU A 53 -0.24 -4.80 19.17
N ALA A 54 -1.17 -5.47 18.50
CA ALA A 54 -1.09 -5.70 17.05
C ALA A 54 -1.02 -4.40 16.27
N SER A 55 -1.80 -3.39 16.70
CA SER A 55 -1.80 -2.07 16.06
C SER A 55 -0.43 -1.41 16.19
N LYS A 56 0.17 -1.47 17.37
CA LYS A 56 1.50 -0.89 17.60
C LYS A 56 2.58 -1.59 16.78
N ILE A 57 2.55 -2.91 16.73
CA ILE A 57 3.51 -3.68 15.95
C ILE A 57 3.37 -3.36 14.47
N THR A 58 2.14 -3.29 13.96
CA THR A 58 1.88 -2.99 12.56
C THR A 58 2.37 -1.60 12.19
N ASP A 59 2.05 -0.60 13.00
CA ASP A 59 2.48 0.78 12.72
C ASP A 59 4.00 0.88 12.72
N GLU A 60 4.65 0.29 13.71
CA GLU A 60 6.10 0.29 13.80
C GLU A 60 6.74 -0.41 12.60
N SER A 61 6.18 -1.54 12.18
CA SER A 61 6.66 -2.27 11.02
C SER A 61 6.58 -1.43 9.75
N CYS A 62 5.48 -0.70 9.57
CA CYS A 62 5.30 0.18 8.42
C CYS A 62 6.33 1.30 8.42
N ARG A 63 6.52 1.95 9.58
CA ARG A 63 7.44 3.09 9.69
C ARG A 63 8.91 2.68 9.51
N LYS A 64 9.27 1.50 10.00
CA LYS A 64 10.68 1.08 10.01
C LYS A 64 11.11 0.31 8.78
N LEU A 65 10.19 -0.37 8.12
CA LEU A 65 10.56 -1.26 7.03
C LEU A 65 9.62 -1.26 5.83
N LEU A 66 8.32 -1.37 6.07
CA LEU A 66 7.39 -1.69 4.99
C LEU A 66 7.14 -0.54 4.03
N ALA A 67 7.11 0.68 4.52
CA ALA A 67 6.88 1.88 3.71
C ALA A 67 8.11 2.77 3.74
N ASN A 68 8.46 3.33 2.58
CA ASN A 68 9.54 4.32 2.49
C ASN A 68 8.97 5.68 2.93
N PRO A 69 9.43 6.25 4.06
CA PRO A 69 8.84 7.48 4.58
C PRO A 69 9.03 8.69 3.68
N ASN A 70 9.98 8.65 2.76
CA ASN A 70 10.24 9.77 1.87
C ASN A 70 9.28 9.78 0.67
N THR A 71 8.86 8.63 0.19
CA THR A 71 8.12 8.51 -1.06
C THR A 71 6.77 7.81 -0.93
N GLU A 72 6.54 7.11 0.18
CA GLU A 72 5.35 6.30 0.35
C GLU A 72 4.55 6.70 1.56
N THR A 73 3.27 6.40 1.52
CA THR A 73 2.36 6.50 2.65
C THR A 73 1.71 5.15 2.87
N TYR A 74 1.15 4.94 4.06
CA TYR A 74 0.51 3.67 4.37
C TYR A 74 -0.75 3.88 5.19
N LYS A 75 -1.60 2.89 5.13
CA LYS A 75 -2.72 2.75 6.06
C LYS A 75 -2.92 1.25 6.31
N PHE A 76 -3.53 0.92 7.42
CA PHE A 76 -3.81 -0.48 7.71
C PHE A 76 -5.11 -0.62 8.50
N GLU A 77 -5.65 -1.83 8.47
CA GLU A 77 -6.80 -2.19 9.27
C GLU A 77 -6.55 -3.57 9.89
N LEU A 78 -7.10 -3.77 11.07
CA LEU A 78 -6.98 -5.03 11.79
C LEU A 78 -8.29 -5.80 11.68
N GLU A 79 -8.18 -7.08 11.32
CA GLU A 79 -9.32 -7.98 11.16
C GLU A 79 -9.14 -9.16 12.08
N GLU A 80 -10.12 -9.43 12.89
CA GLU A 80 -10.09 -10.55 13.83
C GLU A 80 -10.58 -11.85 13.20
#